data_2057ee6f3df134f33759bd6b76c0839c
#
_entry.id   2057ee6f3df134f33759bd6b76c0839c
#
_cell.length_a   1.000
_cell.length_b   1.000
_cell.length_c   1.000
_cell.angle_alpha   90.00
_cell.angle_beta   90.00
_cell.angle_gamma   90.00
#
_symmetry.space_group_name_H-M   'P 1'
#
loop_
_entity.id
_entity.type
_entity.pdbx_description
1 polymer ?
#
loop_
_entity_poly.entity_id
_entity_poly.type
_entity_poly.pdbx_seq_one_letter_code
_entity_poly.pdbx_strand_id
1 'polypeptide(L)'
;MPRVWIGTSGWSYKHWENGRFYPPKLSAEEHLAFFAREFQTVEINYSYYQLPPRQTFELWRRKAPDGFLFAVKASRYLTHMKKLNDPEEPLQRLLHNAGGLGDKLGPVLFQFPRRWALNLPRLVDFLDALRAHPPRRYAFEFRHQSWLVADVFDCLRASNAALCLPIGWGIPLAVETTADWTYIRFHGGSRSHFFEDDELAPWAKRIRDWRGQGLDSYSYFNNDTLWHDRPAAIDNARRLREMIGPAQGGVVAS
;
A
#
# COMPACT_ATOMS: atom_id res chain seq x y z
N MET A 1 -19.35 -3.34 -6.82
CA MET A 1 -19.34 -2.79 -5.44
C MET A 1 -17.91 -2.44 -5.09
N PRO A 2 -17.68 -1.31 -4.40
CA PRO A 2 -16.34 -0.91 -3.98
C PRO A 2 -15.74 -1.93 -3.01
N ARG A 3 -14.44 -2.17 -3.17
CA ARG A 3 -13.71 -3.19 -2.40
C ARG A 3 -12.78 -2.54 -1.38
N VAL A 4 -12.60 -3.22 -0.26
CA VAL A 4 -11.65 -2.84 0.78
C VAL A 4 -10.59 -3.93 0.90
N TRP A 5 -9.35 -3.58 0.58
CA TRP A 5 -8.20 -4.46 0.73
C TRP A 5 -7.40 -4.05 1.96
N ILE A 6 -7.20 -5.00 2.87
CA ILE A 6 -6.42 -4.80 4.09
C ILE A 6 -5.35 -5.88 4.15
N GLY A 7 -4.11 -5.48 4.34
CA GLY A 7 -2.97 -6.36 4.42
C GLY A 7 -1.79 -5.70 5.14
N THR A 8 -0.61 -6.25 4.92
CA THR A 8 0.63 -5.77 5.53
C THR A 8 1.63 -5.31 4.48
N SER A 9 2.62 -4.53 4.88
CA SER A 9 3.77 -4.16 4.05
C SER A 9 4.83 -5.27 4.16
N GLY A 10 4.73 -6.26 3.28
CA GLY A 10 5.52 -7.49 3.31
C GLY A 10 4.79 -8.65 3.97
N TRP A 11 5.26 -9.88 3.70
CA TRP A 11 4.65 -11.11 4.21
C TRP A 11 5.66 -12.10 4.79
N SER A 12 6.96 -11.87 4.66
CA SER A 12 7.98 -12.84 5.09
C SER A 12 8.99 -12.15 5.99
N TYR A 13 8.76 -12.29 7.30
CA TYR A 13 9.60 -11.75 8.34
C TYR A 13 9.98 -12.84 9.32
N LYS A 14 11.27 -12.92 9.68
CA LYS A 14 11.81 -13.94 10.58
C LYS A 14 11.10 -13.95 11.95
N HIS A 15 10.74 -12.78 12.46
CA HIS A 15 10.05 -12.69 13.75
C HIS A 15 8.56 -13.07 13.70
N TRP A 16 8.00 -13.38 12.52
CA TRP A 16 6.66 -13.95 12.37
C TRP A 16 6.65 -15.49 12.45
N GLU A 17 7.82 -16.12 12.45
CA GLU A 17 7.99 -17.57 12.50
C GLU A 17 7.74 -18.14 13.90
N ASN A 18 7.88 -19.47 14.02
CA ASN A 18 7.82 -20.21 15.28
C ASN A 18 6.48 -20.11 16.03
N GLY A 19 5.36 -20.09 15.31
CA GLY A 19 4.02 -20.08 15.90
C GLY A 19 3.45 -18.70 16.19
N ARG A 20 4.20 -17.61 15.91
CA ARG A 20 3.69 -16.24 16.09
C ARG A 20 2.64 -15.86 15.03
N PHE A 21 2.93 -16.15 13.77
CA PHE A 21 1.99 -16.09 12.66
C PHE A 21 2.15 -17.34 11.79
N TYR A 22 3.38 -17.66 11.37
CA TYR A 22 3.67 -18.88 10.63
C TYR A 22 3.87 -20.07 11.57
N PRO A 23 3.28 -21.24 11.23
CA PRO A 23 3.52 -22.47 11.98
C PRO A 23 5.03 -22.79 12.07
N PRO A 24 5.44 -23.48 13.14
CA PRO A 24 6.82 -23.99 13.21
C PRO A 24 7.18 -24.80 11.98
N LYS A 25 8.41 -24.63 11.48
CA LYS A 25 8.98 -25.32 10.32
C LYS A 25 8.35 -24.99 8.95
N LEU A 26 7.46 -24.03 8.84
CA LEU A 26 7.00 -23.54 7.53
C LEU A 26 8.17 -22.87 6.82
N SER A 27 8.45 -23.29 5.58
CA SER A 27 9.54 -22.71 4.79
C SER A 27 9.19 -21.30 4.30
N ALA A 28 10.21 -20.45 4.11
CA ALA A 28 10.01 -19.09 3.58
C ALA A 28 9.32 -19.05 2.21
N GLU A 29 9.48 -20.12 1.42
CA GLU A 29 8.81 -20.26 0.13
C GLU A 29 7.31 -20.46 0.24
N GLU A 30 6.84 -21.01 1.36
CA GLU A 30 5.42 -21.27 1.66
C GLU A 30 4.75 -20.09 2.35
N HIS A 31 5.51 -19.10 2.85
CA HIS A 31 4.97 -17.95 3.59
C HIS A 31 3.89 -17.21 2.80
N LEU A 32 4.11 -16.96 1.50
CA LEU A 32 3.11 -16.25 0.67
C LEU A 32 1.80 -17.03 0.56
N ALA A 33 1.88 -18.34 0.31
CA ALA A 33 0.68 -19.17 0.19
C ALA A 33 -0.08 -19.27 1.53
N PHE A 34 0.64 -19.33 2.65
CA PHE A 34 0.04 -19.30 3.98
C PHE A 34 -0.61 -17.93 4.27
N PHE A 35 0.12 -16.82 4.05
CA PHE A 35 -0.37 -15.46 4.23
C PHE A 35 -1.67 -15.20 3.43
N ALA A 36 -1.70 -15.67 2.19
CA ALA A 36 -2.84 -15.50 1.29
C ALA A 36 -4.10 -16.29 1.67
N ARG A 37 -4.03 -17.19 2.65
CA ARG A 37 -5.23 -17.84 3.24
C ARG A 37 -6.02 -16.88 4.11
N GLU A 38 -5.37 -15.86 4.63
CA GLU A 38 -5.97 -14.92 5.56
C GLU A 38 -6.17 -13.52 4.94
N PHE A 39 -5.20 -13.04 4.19
CA PHE A 39 -5.23 -11.73 3.56
C PHE A 39 -5.38 -11.84 2.06
N GLN A 40 -6.11 -10.88 1.46
CA GLN A 40 -6.35 -10.83 0.02
C GLN A 40 -5.40 -9.87 -0.70
N THR A 41 -4.51 -9.20 0.03
CA THR A 41 -3.54 -8.25 -0.52
C THR A 41 -2.32 -8.11 0.35
N VAL A 42 -1.22 -7.70 -0.28
CA VAL A 42 0.04 -7.36 0.39
C VAL A 42 0.74 -6.23 -0.36
N GLU A 43 1.47 -5.36 0.35
CA GLU A 43 2.36 -4.38 -0.25
C GLU A 43 3.78 -4.94 -0.32
N ILE A 44 4.35 -5.03 -1.52
CA ILE A 44 5.73 -5.48 -1.73
C ILE A 44 6.67 -4.32 -1.42
N ASN A 45 7.42 -4.42 -0.30
CA ASN A 45 8.43 -3.45 0.10
C ASN A 45 9.85 -3.84 -0.38
N TYR A 46 10.10 -5.10 -0.68
CA TYR A 46 11.42 -5.55 -1.15
C TYR A 46 11.86 -4.82 -2.42
N SER A 47 10.94 -4.54 -3.34
CA SER A 47 11.17 -3.80 -4.58
C SER A 47 11.72 -2.37 -4.38
N TYR A 48 11.52 -1.79 -3.20
CA TYR A 48 12.09 -0.50 -2.83
C TYR A 48 13.62 -0.55 -2.71
N TYR A 49 14.16 -1.62 -2.13
CA TYR A 49 15.60 -1.80 -1.93
C TYR A 49 16.27 -2.37 -3.17
N GLN A 50 15.69 -3.41 -3.74
CA GLN A 50 16.14 -4.10 -4.93
C GLN A 50 14.92 -4.51 -5.76
N LEU A 51 14.81 -3.96 -6.96
CA LEU A 51 13.73 -4.33 -7.88
C LEU A 51 13.93 -5.77 -8.35
N PRO A 52 13.02 -6.70 -8.00
CA PRO A 52 13.12 -8.08 -8.47
C PRO A 52 13.02 -8.17 -9.99
N PRO A 53 13.63 -9.18 -10.62
CA PRO A 53 13.40 -9.47 -12.03
C PRO A 53 11.95 -9.93 -12.24
N ARG A 54 11.45 -9.79 -13.47
CA ARG A 54 10.08 -10.12 -13.86
C ARG A 54 9.67 -11.54 -13.45
N GLN A 55 10.56 -12.51 -13.59
CA GLN A 55 10.30 -13.92 -13.24
C GLN A 55 9.93 -14.10 -11.75
N THR A 56 10.49 -13.27 -10.86
CA THR A 56 10.12 -13.30 -9.43
C THR A 56 8.67 -12.85 -9.20
N PHE A 57 8.24 -11.79 -9.89
CA PHE A 57 6.85 -11.35 -9.84
C PHE A 57 5.90 -12.40 -10.45
N GLU A 58 6.30 -13.05 -11.53
CA GLU A 58 5.54 -14.18 -12.12
C GLU A 58 5.45 -15.37 -11.17
N LEU A 59 6.50 -15.68 -10.42
CA LEU A 59 6.48 -16.71 -9.38
C LEU A 59 5.48 -16.35 -8.27
N TRP A 60 5.49 -15.11 -7.77
CA TRP A 60 4.53 -14.66 -6.76
C TRP A 60 3.09 -14.69 -7.28
N ARG A 61 2.87 -14.29 -8.54
CA ARG A 61 1.57 -14.42 -9.19
C ARG A 61 1.04 -15.86 -9.15
N ARG A 62 1.89 -16.84 -9.49
CA ARG A 62 1.50 -18.26 -9.48
C ARG A 62 1.23 -18.81 -8.08
N LYS A 63 1.97 -18.33 -7.06
CA LYS A 63 1.83 -18.79 -5.66
C LYS A 63 0.62 -18.21 -4.94
N ALA A 64 0.15 -17.05 -5.36
CA ALA A 64 -1.02 -16.41 -4.74
C ALA A 64 -2.33 -16.94 -5.36
N PRO A 65 -3.43 -17.06 -4.60
CA PRO A 65 -4.73 -17.48 -5.12
C PRO A 65 -5.35 -16.42 -6.04
N ASP A 66 -6.38 -16.81 -6.77
CA ASP A 66 -7.17 -15.88 -7.59
C ASP A 66 -7.81 -14.79 -6.73
N GLY A 67 -7.88 -13.57 -7.28
CA GLY A 67 -8.38 -12.40 -6.55
C GLY A 67 -7.40 -11.77 -5.56
N PHE A 68 -6.21 -12.37 -5.33
CA PHE A 68 -5.16 -11.76 -4.51
C PHE A 68 -4.48 -10.61 -5.25
N LEU A 69 -4.25 -9.47 -4.57
CA LEU A 69 -3.60 -8.31 -5.15
C LEU A 69 -2.26 -7.97 -4.46
N PHE A 70 -1.30 -7.58 -5.28
CA PHE A 70 -0.02 -7.06 -4.82
C PHE A 70 0.07 -5.57 -5.11
N ALA A 71 0.13 -4.72 -4.08
CA ALA A 71 0.65 -3.38 -4.25
C ALA A 71 2.19 -3.43 -4.34
N VAL A 72 2.79 -2.57 -5.16
CA VAL A 72 4.24 -2.57 -5.39
C VAL A 72 4.81 -1.22 -5.00
N LYS A 73 5.72 -1.18 -4.03
CA LYS A 73 6.45 0.04 -3.69
C LYS A 73 7.59 0.26 -4.69
N ALA A 74 7.59 1.41 -5.33
CA ALA A 74 8.62 1.81 -6.29
C ALA A 74 10.02 1.88 -5.66
N SER A 75 11.05 1.64 -6.46
CA SER A 75 12.43 1.59 -5.99
C SER A 75 12.90 2.92 -5.41
N ARG A 76 13.78 2.85 -4.39
CA ARG A 76 14.47 4.02 -3.83
C ARG A 76 15.29 4.77 -4.86
N TYR A 77 15.75 4.09 -5.90
CA TYR A 77 16.51 4.72 -6.97
C TYR A 77 15.68 5.82 -7.65
N LEU A 78 14.45 5.50 -8.06
CA LEU A 78 13.54 6.45 -8.70
C LEU A 78 13.07 7.55 -7.74
N THR A 79 12.68 7.17 -6.52
CA THR A 79 11.99 8.08 -5.60
C THR A 79 12.93 8.89 -4.70
N HIS A 80 14.03 8.31 -4.23
CA HIS A 80 14.95 8.94 -3.27
C HIS A 80 16.23 9.45 -3.90
N MET A 81 16.84 8.67 -4.81
CA MET A 81 18.12 9.05 -5.43
C MET A 81 17.88 10.02 -6.58
N LYS A 82 17.08 9.65 -7.56
CA LYS A 82 16.72 10.51 -8.70
C LYS A 82 15.67 11.57 -8.36
N LYS A 83 14.86 11.36 -7.34
CA LYS A 83 13.76 12.26 -6.97
C LYS A 83 12.90 12.61 -8.18
N LEU A 84 12.50 11.57 -8.92
CA LEU A 84 11.72 11.61 -10.16
C LEU A 84 12.41 12.29 -11.37
N ASN A 85 13.71 12.55 -11.32
CA ASN A 85 14.44 13.08 -12.46
C ASN A 85 14.69 11.95 -13.48
N ASP A 86 14.65 12.27 -14.79
CA ASP A 86 14.81 11.30 -15.90
C ASP A 86 14.08 9.97 -15.59
N PRO A 87 12.74 9.99 -15.48
CA PRO A 87 11.99 8.86 -14.94
C PRO A 87 11.77 7.71 -15.93
N GLU A 88 11.95 7.93 -17.23
CA GLU A 88 11.49 7.06 -18.30
C GLU A 88 12.07 5.64 -18.17
N GLU A 89 13.41 5.51 -18.12
CA GLU A 89 14.06 4.19 -18.02
C GLU A 89 13.76 3.50 -16.69
N PRO A 90 13.93 4.15 -15.51
CA PRO A 90 13.57 3.53 -14.24
C PRO A 90 12.11 3.14 -14.12
N LEU A 91 11.20 3.95 -14.68
CA LEU A 91 9.77 3.69 -14.67
C LEU A 91 9.41 2.52 -15.60
N GLN A 92 9.94 2.52 -16.83
CA GLN A 92 9.76 1.41 -17.76
C GLN A 92 10.22 0.09 -17.14
N ARG A 93 11.40 0.07 -16.51
CA ARG A 93 11.94 -1.12 -15.85
C ARG A 93 11.06 -1.58 -14.68
N LEU A 94 10.59 -0.65 -13.83
CA LEU A 94 9.68 -0.95 -12.73
C LEU A 94 8.38 -1.59 -13.25
N LEU A 95 7.73 -0.94 -14.22
CA LEU A 95 6.43 -1.39 -14.73
C LEU A 95 6.53 -2.67 -15.54
N HIS A 96 7.63 -2.85 -16.31
CA HIS A 96 7.90 -4.11 -17.01
C HIS A 96 8.05 -5.28 -16.03
N ASN A 97 8.86 -5.11 -14.98
CA ASN A 97 9.11 -6.19 -14.03
C ASN A 97 7.85 -6.48 -13.19
N ALA A 98 7.24 -5.45 -12.60
CA ALA A 98 6.00 -5.60 -11.82
C ALA A 98 4.84 -6.16 -12.67
N GLY A 99 4.85 -5.91 -13.98
CA GLY A 99 3.91 -6.50 -14.95
C GLY A 99 3.90 -8.02 -14.96
N GLY A 100 4.93 -8.68 -14.41
CA GLY A 100 4.93 -10.13 -14.16
C GLY A 100 3.82 -10.61 -13.21
N LEU A 101 3.25 -9.71 -12.39
CA LEU A 101 2.07 -9.99 -11.57
C LEU A 101 0.77 -10.09 -12.38
N GLY A 102 0.75 -9.58 -13.62
CA GLY A 102 -0.42 -9.66 -14.49
C GLY A 102 -1.67 -9.02 -13.87
N ASP A 103 -2.74 -9.78 -13.80
CA ASP A 103 -4.04 -9.40 -13.22
C ASP A 103 -4.00 -9.21 -11.68
N LYS A 104 -2.96 -9.72 -11.01
CA LYS A 104 -2.74 -9.54 -9.57
C LYS A 104 -1.92 -8.29 -9.23
N LEU A 105 -1.51 -7.49 -10.23
CA LEU A 105 -0.87 -6.20 -10.01
C LEU A 105 -1.90 -5.16 -9.57
N GLY A 106 -1.85 -4.78 -8.31
CA GLY A 106 -2.59 -3.68 -7.70
C GLY A 106 -1.88 -2.33 -7.84
N PRO A 107 -2.08 -1.41 -6.89
CA PRO A 107 -1.49 -0.08 -6.94
C PRO A 107 0.05 -0.10 -6.90
N VAL A 108 0.66 0.90 -7.54
CA VAL A 108 2.09 1.20 -7.40
C VAL A 108 2.26 2.42 -6.51
N LEU A 109 3.03 2.28 -5.43
CA LEU A 109 3.29 3.33 -4.46
C LEU A 109 4.63 4.02 -4.74
N PHE A 110 4.61 5.34 -4.90
CA PHE A 110 5.77 6.22 -4.94
C PHE A 110 5.90 6.96 -3.61
N GLN A 111 6.81 6.52 -2.73
CA GLN A 111 7.07 7.17 -1.45
C GLN A 111 8.34 8.01 -1.54
N PHE A 112 8.27 9.27 -1.09
CA PHE A 112 9.36 10.24 -1.18
C PHE A 112 10.12 10.45 0.12
N PRO A 113 11.37 10.95 0.06
CA PRO A 113 12.18 11.15 1.26
C PRO A 113 11.71 12.37 2.07
N ARG A 114 11.90 12.31 3.39
CA ARG A 114 11.52 13.38 4.35
C ARG A 114 12.20 14.74 4.06
N ARG A 115 13.38 14.73 3.48
CA ARG A 115 14.18 15.94 3.20
C ARG A 115 14.01 16.47 1.77
N TRP A 116 12.93 16.11 1.10
CA TRP A 116 12.64 16.61 -0.24
C TRP A 116 11.42 17.51 -0.21
N ALA A 117 11.67 18.82 -0.26
CA ALA A 117 10.63 19.84 -0.34
C ALA A 117 9.94 19.81 -1.71
N LEU A 118 8.79 20.44 -1.80
CA LEU A 118 7.95 20.54 -3.00
C LEU A 118 8.77 20.96 -4.22
N ASN A 119 8.58 20.23 -5.29
CA ASN A 119 8.98 20.55 -6.64
C ASN A 119 7.82 20.19 -7.59
N LEU A 120 6.88 21.12 -7.72
CA LEU A 120 5.65 20.89 -8.48
C LEU A 120 5.91 20.58 -9.96
N PRO A 121 6.81 21.33 -10.68
CA PRO A 121 7.11 21.00 -12.07
C PRO A 121 7.57 19.56 -12.23
N ARG A 122 8.45 19.07 -11.38
CA ARG A 122 8.93 17.68 -11.44
C ARG A 122 7.84 16.63 -11.16
N LEU A 123 6.87 16.95 -10.29
CA LEU A 123 5.69 16.08 -10.11
C LEU A 123 4.84 16.03 -11.37
N VAL A 124 4.60 17.17 -12.01
CA VAL A 124 3.84 17.25 -13.27
C VAL A 124 4.52 16.44 -14.37
N ASP A 125 5.82 16.67 -14.60
CA ASP A 125 6.61 15.93 -15.57
C ASP A 125 6.55 14.41 -15.34
N PHE A 126 6.59 14.00 -14.07
CA PHE A 126 6.49 12.59 -13.70
C PHE A 126 5.10 12.00 -13.93
N LEU A 127 4.04 12.76 -13.61
CA LEU A 127 2.65 12.34 -13.90
C LEU A 127 2.42 12.21 -15.41
N ASP A 128 3.03 13.08 -16.20
CA ASP A 128 2.98 12.99 -17.66
C ASP A 128 3.74 11.76 -18.18
N ALA A 129 4.92 11.46 -17.64
CA ALA A 129 5.63 10.23 -17.96
C ALA A 129 4.82 8.96 -17.61
N LEU A 130 4.06 8.97 -16.51
CA LEU A 130 3.16 7.86 -16.16
C LEU A 130 2.05 7.64 -17.20
N ARG A 131 1.52 8.71 -17.82
CA ARG A 131 0.47 8.62 -18.84
C ARG A 131 0.93 7.94 -20.14
N ALA A 132 2.24 7.89 -20.39
CA ALA A 132 2.80 7.15 -21.52
C ALA A 132 2.73 5.61 -21.34
N HIS A 133 2.36 5.14 -20.15
CA HIS A 133 2.21 3.72 -19.82
C HIS A 133 0.73 3.31 -19.72
N PRO A 134 0.41 2.02 -19.82
CA PRO A 134 -0.96 1.54 -19.64
C PRO A 134 -1.55 2.00 -18.31
N PRO A 135 -2.83 2.40 -18.26
CA PRO A 135 -3.48 2.92 -17.07
C PRO A 135 -3.33 1.98 -15.86
N ARG A 136 -2.91 2.53 -14.73
CA ARG A 136 -2.75 1.81 -13.46
C ARG A 136 -3.10 2.73 -12.30
N ARG A 137 -3.32 2.16 -11.13
CA ARG A 137 -3.48 2.89 -9.88
C ARG A 137 -2.11 3.28 -9.32
N TYR A 138 -1.88 4.58 -9.19
CA TYR A 138 -0.65 5.15 -8.65
C TYR A 138 -0.93 5.90 -7.36
N ALA A 139 -0.19 5.60 -6.28
CA ALA A 139 -0.28 6.28 -5.00
C ALA A 139 1.00 7.06 -4.71
N PHE A 140 0.87 8.25 -4.12
CA PHE A 140 1.98 9.14 -3.80
C PHE A 140 2.03 9.42 -2.31
N GLU A 141 3.11 9.01 -1.63
CA GLU A 141 3.33 9.25 -0.22
C GLU A 141 4.38 10.34 -0.04
N PHE A 142 3.95 11.51 0.39
CA PHE A 142 4.81 12.62 0.71
C PHE A 142 5.23 12.59 2.19
N ARG A 143 6.50 12.88 2.45
CA ARG A 143 7.10 12.86 3.79
C ARG A 143 7.58 14.24 4.25
N HIS A 144 7.40 15.28 3.44
CA HIS A 144 7.71 16.66 3.75
C HIS A 144 6.45 17.51 3.65
N GLN A 145 6.21 18.37 4.65
CA GLN A 145 4.97 19.14 4.79
C GLN A 145 4.65 20.03 3.57
N SER A 146 5.67 20.55 2.89
CA SER A 146 5.46 21.46 1.75
C SER A 146 4.71 20.83 0.57
N TRP A 147 4.64 19.49 0.49
CA TRP A 147 3.89 18.80 -0.55
C TRP A 147 2.38 18.73 -0.31
N LEU A 148 1.93 19.05 0.92
CA LEU A 148 0.53 18.95 1.30
C LEU A 148 -0.18 20.29 1.05
N VAL A 149 -0.32 20.63 -0.24
CA VAL A 149 -0.93 21.90 -0.73
C VAL A 149 -1.88 21.61 -1.88
N ALA A 150 -2.81 22.53 -2.11
CA ALA A 150 -3.90 22.41 -3.09
C ALA A 150 -3.38 22.08 -4.49
N ASP A 151 -2.34 22.77 -4.98
CA ASP A 151 -1.78 22.55 -6.32
C ASP A 151 -1.32 21.10 -6.55
N VAL A 152 -0.73 20.47 -5.50
CA VAL A 152 -0.33 19.05 -5.56
C VAL A 152 -1.55 18.15 -5.62
N PHE A 153 -2.56 18.43 -4.78
CA PHE A 153 -3.79 17.62 -4.77
C PHE A 153 -4.54 17.71 -6.10
N ASP A 154 -4.56 18.89 -6.73
CA ASP A 154 -5.20 19.10 -8.02
C ASP A 154 -4.45 18.36 -9.14
N CYS A 155 -3.12 18.37 -9.15
CA CYS A 155 -2.32 17.55 -10.07
C CYS A 155 -2.61 16.05 -9.92
N LEU A 156 -2.71 15.55 -8.68
CA LEU A 156 -3.05 14.15 -8.43
C LEU A 156 -4.49 13.83 -8.90
N ARG A 157 -5.47 14.70 -8.64
CA ARG A 157 -6.86 14.53 -9.10
C ARG A 157 -6.95 14.45 -10.61
N ALA A 158 -6.25 15.36 -11.31
CA ALA A 158 -6.21 15.36 -12.78
C ALA A 158 -5.63 14.07 -13.39
N SER A 159 -4.87 13.31 -12.59
CA SER A 159 -4.25 12.05 -13.01
C SER A 159 -4.91 10.81 -12.40
N ASN A 160 -6.01 10.96 -11.66
CA ASN A 160 -6.64 9.89 -10.86
C ASN A 160 -5.62 9.12 -9.98
N ALA A 161 -4.63 9.85 -9.45
CA ALA A 161 -3.59 9.32 -8.60
C ALA A 161 -3.94 9.56 -7.12
N ALA A 162 -3.81 8.54 -6.27
CA ALA A 162 -4.18 8.66 -4.87
C ALA A 162 -3.08 9.33 -4.05
N LEU A 163 -3.46 10.34 -3.25
CA LEU A 163 -2.64 10.75 -2.12
C LEU A 163 -2.60 9.60 -1.11
N CYS A 164 -1.43 9.05 -0.85
CA CYS A 164 -1.26 8.07 0.21
C CYS A 164 -1.35 8.75 1.58
N LEU A 165 -2.16 8.18 2.47
CA LEU A 165 -2.36 8.65 3.83
C LEU A 165 -1.44 7.87 4.79
N PRO A 166 -0.27 8.41 5.17
CA PRO A 166 0.65 7.74 6.08
C PRO A 166 0.27 8.03 7.53
N ILE A 167 -0.26 7.04 8.21
CA ILE A 167 -0.68 7.15 9.61
C ILE A 167 0.49 6.75 10.51
N GLY A 168 0.98 7.69 11.30
CA GLY A 168 2.08 7.44 12.23
C GLY A 168 2.65 8.72 12.81
N TRP A 169 3.33 8.58 13.94
CA TRP A 169 3.89 9.72 14.65
C TRP A 169 4.97 10.44 13.84
N GLY A 170 4.89 11.78 13.83
CA GLY A 170 5.89 12.64 13.16
C GLY A 170 5.88 12.57 11.62
N ILE A 171 4.79 12.04 11.02
CA ILE A 171 4.62 12.02 9.57
C ILE A 171 3.59 13.07 9.18
N PRO A 172 3.89 13.99 8.23
CA PRO A 172 2.91 14.93 7.73
C PRO A 172 1.70 14.20 7.12
N LEU A 173 0.50 14.63 7.49
CA LEU A 173 -0.76 14.03 7.04
C LEU A 173 -1.72 15.12 6.56
N ALA A 174 -2.27 14.95 5.37
CA ALA A 174 -3.46 15.62 4.89
C ALA A 174 -4.47 14.53 4.50
N VAL A 175 -5.70 14.66 4.96
CA VAL A 175 -6.76 13.69 4.64
C VAL A 175 -7.55 14.21 3.45
N GLU A 176 -6.98 13.96 2.25
CA GLU A 176 -7.56 14.35 0.96
C GLU A 176 -7.78 13.12 0.07
N THR A 177 -8.92 13.09 -0.61
CA THR A 177 -9.22 12.09 -1.63
C THR A 177 -8.94 12.71 -2.99
N THR A 178 -7.92 12.19 -3.68
CA THR A 178 -7.45 12.71 -4.97
C THR A 178 -7.70 11.75 -6.14
N ALA A 179 -8.35 10.61 -5.89
CA ALA A 179 -8.69 9.61 -6.88
C ALA A 179 -10.03 8.95 -6.55
N ASP A 180 -10.56 8.11 -7.46
CA ASP A 180 -11.73 7.26 -7.23
C ASP A 180 -11.44 6.04 -6.33
N TRP A 181 -10.34 6.10 -5.60
CA TRP A 181 -9.87 5.09 -4.65
C TRP A 181 -8.91 5.71 -3.64
N THR A 182 -8.63 5.01 -2.53
CA THR A 182 -7.78 5.52 -1.44
C THR A 182 -6.65 4.55 -1.11
N TYR A 183 -5.54 5.08 -0.57
CA TYR A 183 -4.37 4.31 -0.15
C TYR A 183 -3.89 4.77 1.22
N ILE A 184 -3.86 3.87 2.18
CA ILE A 184 -3.49 4.16 3.58
C ILE A 184 -2.31 3.27 3.98
N ARG A 185 -1.35 3.85 4.70
CA ARG A 185 -0.24 3.11 5.31
C ARG A 185 -0.15 3.40 6.79
N PHE A 186 -0.28 2.36 7.61
CA PHE A 186 -0.22 2.44 9.06
C PHE A 186 1.21 2.14 9.52
N HIS A 187 1.94 3.17 9.99
CA HIS A 187 3.36 3.08 10.34
C HIS A 187 3.61 2.85 11.83
N GLY A 188 2.65 3.09 12.68
CA GLY A 188 2.70 2.91 14.13
C GLY A 188 1.71 3.82 14.84
N GLY A 189 1.16 3.36 15.94
CA GLY A 189 0.28 4.15 16.80
C GLY A 189 1.03 5.30 17.48
N SER A 190 0.29 6.20 18.08
CA SER A 190 0.83 7.39 18.76
C SER A 190 1.51 7.05 20.10
N ARG A 191 1.09 5.96 20.74
CA ARG A 191 1.58 5.49 22.04
C ARG A 191 2.65 4.41 21.91
N SER A 192 2.59 3.62 20.83
CA SER A 192 3.51 2.53 20.56
C SER A 192 3.53 2.21 19.07
N HIS A 193 4.31 1.20 18.65
CA HIS A 193 4.21 0.68 17.28
C HIS A 193 2.91 -0.08 17.00
N PHE A 194 2.19 -0.50 18.04
CA PHE A 194 0.86 -1.10 17.91
C PHE A 194 -0.20 0.00 17.86
N PHE A 195 -1.25 -0.20 17.07
CA PHE A 195 -2.43 0.68 17.05
C PHE A 195 -3.49 0.14 18.00
N GLU A 196 -3.89 0.95 18.95
CA GLU A 196 -5.01 0.64 19.83
C GLU A 196 -6.36 0.87 19.11
N ASP A 197 -7.43 0.32 19.70
CA ASP A 197 -8.76 0.37 19.12
C ASP A 197 -9.27 1.80 18.85
N ASP A 198 -8.99 2.72 19.76
CA ASP A 198 -9.37 4.14 19.65
C ASP A 198 -8.60 4.86 18.53
N GLU A 199 -7.41 4.38 18.17
CA GLU A 199 -6.63 4.88 17.05
C GLU A 199 -7.10 4.30 15.69
N LEU A 200 -7.59 3.06 15.67
CA LEU A 200 -8.10 2.40 14.47
C LEU A 200 -9.55 2.78 14.14
N ALA A 201 -10.39 3.00 15.15
CA ALA A 201 -11.83 3.23 14.97
C ALA A 201 -12.16 4.41 14.03
N PRO A 202 -11.49 5.59 14.10
CA PRO A 202 -11.71 6.69 13.17
C PRO A 202 -11.41 6.31 11.71
N TRP A 203 -10.38 5.49 11.48
CA TRP A 203 -10.01 5.00 10.15
C TRP A 203 -10.97 3.95 9.64
N ALA A 204 -11.41 3.04 10.50
CA ALA A 204 -12.46 2.07 10.15
C ALA A 204 -13.75 2.77 9.72
N LYS A 205 -14.17 3.83 10.44
CA LYS A 205 -15.31 4.66 10.06
C LYS A 205 -15.09 5.29 8.69
N ARG A 206 -13.96 5.95 8.48
CA ARG A 206 -13.62 6.63 7.23
C ARG A 206 -13.60 5.68 6.03
N ILE A 207 -13.04 4.48 6.19
CA ILE A 207 -13.03 3.47 5.14
C ILE A 207 -14.45 2.99 4.81
N ARG A 208 -15.32 2.85 5.80
CA ARG A 208 -16.75 2.55 5.56
C ARG A 208 -17.44 3.70 4.80
N ASP A 209 -17.17 4.95 5.18
CA ASP A 209 -17.72 6.14 4.52
C ASP A 209 -17.27 6.18 3.04
N TRP A 210 -16.00 5.97 2.76
CA TRP A 210 -15.47 5.89 1.38
C TRP A 210 -16.11 4.74 0.58
N ARG A 211 -16.22 3.57 1.18
CA ARG A 211 -16.94 2.44 0.56
C ARG A 211 -18.39 2.80 0.22
N GLY A 212 -19.07 3.51 1.12
CA GLY A 212 -20.42 4.05 0.89
C GLY A 212 -20.50 5.06 -0.25
N GLN A 213 -19.42 5.80 -0.50
CA GLN A 213 -19.26 6.76 -1.61
C GLN A 213 -18.83 6.11 -2.93
N GLY A 214 -18.63 4.81 -2.97
CA GLY A 214 -18.22 4.09 -4.18
C GLY A 214 -16.71 3.96 -4.38
N LEU A 215 -15.88 4.33 -3.38
CA LEU A 215 -14.42 4.29 -3.51
C LEU A 215 -13.83 2.96 -3.02
N ASP A 216 -12.93 2.40 -3.81
CA ASP A 216 -12.05 1.32 -3.36
C ASP A 216 -11.04 1.83 -2.32
N SER A 217 -10.66 0.98 -1.37
CA SER A 217 -9.67 1.35 -0.34
C SER A 217 -8.59 0.28 -0.18
N TYR A 218 -7.33 0.73 -0.15
CA TYR A 218 -6.17 -0.10 0.13
C TYR A 218 -5.51 0.34 1.42
N SER A 219 -5.33 -0.59 2.35
CA SER A 219 -4.78 -0.31 3.69
C SER A 219 -3.67 -1.30 4.02
N TYR A 220 -2.46 -0.79 4.28
CA TYR A 220 -1.31 -1.63 4.57
C TYR A 220 -0.65 -1.26 5.89
N PHE A 221 -0.49 -2.26 6.75
CA PHE A 221 0.19 -2.12 8.04
C PHE A 221 1.70 -2.32 7.83
N ASN A 222 2.46 -1.26 8.13
CA ASN A 222 3.92 -1.19 8.04
C ASN A 222 4.57 -1.06 9.42
N ASN A 223 3.81 -1.26 10.48
CA ASN A 223 4.25 -1.30 11.87
C ASN A 223 4.77 -2.70 12.24
N ASP A 224 5.77 -3.15 11.47
CA ASP A 224 6.31 -4.49 11.57
C ASP A 224 7.24 -4.66 12.78
N THR A 225 6.66 -4.86 13.96
CA THR A 225 7.32 -5.14 15.22
C THR A 225 6.55 -6.22 15.98
N LEU A 226 7.15 -6.80 17.03
CA LEU A 226 6.42 -7.64 17.95
C LEU A 226 5.72 -6.79 19.03
N TRP A 227 4.48 -7.10 19.31
CA TRP A 227 3.70 -6.59 20.40
C TRP A 227 3.16 -7.77 21.22
N HIS A 228 3.57 -7.89 22.49
CA HIS A 228 3.26 -9.04 23.34
C HIS A 228 3.52 -10.40 22.63
N ASP A 229 4.71 -10.53 22.05
CA ASP A 229 5.17 -11.70 21.28
C ASP A 229 4.34 -12.04 20.02
N ARG A 230 3.53 -11.11 19.51
CA ARG A 230 2.71 -11.26 18.30
C ARG A 230 3.06 -10.17 17.27
N PRO A 231 3.00 -10.47 15.96
CA PRO A 231 3.25 -9.46 14.93
C PRO A 231 2.18 -8.35 14.94
N ALA A 232 2.58 -7.13 15.32
CA ALA A 232 1.67 -5.99 15.42
C ALA A 232 0.93 -5.71 14.11
N ALA A 233 1.62 -5.78 12.98
CA ALA A 233 1.02 -5.54 11.68
C ALA A 233 -0.12 -6.53 11.36
N ILE A 234 0.05 -7.80 11.69
CA ILE A 234 -0.97 -8.85 11.49
C ILE A 234 -2.19 -8.57 12.36
N ASP A 235 -1.98 -8.36 13.67
CA ASP A 235 -3.08 -8.16 14.60
C ASP A 235 -3.86 -6.88 14.34
N ASN A 236 -3.16 -5.79 14.01
CA ASN A 236 -3.82 -4.54 13.62
C ASN A 236 -4.59 -4.65 12.30
N ALA A 237 -4.06 -5.39 11.32
CA ALA A 237 -4.77 -5.64 10.06
C ALA A 237 -6.06 -6.45 10.28
N ARG A 238 -6.01 -7.48 11.14
CA ARG A 238 -7.19 -8.26 11.57
C ARG A 238 -8.21 -7.34 12.25
N ARG A 239 -7.74 -6.55 13.21
CA ARG A 239 -8.60 -5.68 14.01
C ARG A 239 -9.30 -4.62 13.15
N LEU A 240 -8.58 -3.96 12.24
CA LEU A 240 -9.18 -3.01 11.31
C LEU A 240 -10.24 -3.68 10.43
N ARG A 241 -9.98 -4.88 9.93
CA ARG A 241 -10.94 -5.67 9.13
C ARG A 241 -12.21 -5.98 9.90
N GLU A 242 -12.10 -6.40 11.16
CA GLU A 242 -13.23 -6.65 12.06
C GLU A 242 -14.07 -5.39 12.27
N MET A 243 -13.42 -4.25 12.56
CA MET A 243 -14.11 -2.96 12.77
C MET A 243 -14.85 -2.46 11.54
N ILE A 244 -14.32 -2.71 10.33
CA ILE A 244 -14.98 -2.32 9.08
C ILE A 244 -16.19 -3.22 8.80
N GLY A 245 -16.09 -4.48 9.18
CA GLY A 245 -17.12 -5.49 8.93
C GLY A 245 -17.25 -5.88 7.45
N PRO A 246 -18.07 -6.87 7.15
CA PRO A 246 -18.33 -7.31 5.78
C PRO A 246 -18.98 -6.18 4.97
N ALA A 247 -18.82 -6.24 3.65
CA ALA A 247 -19.61 -5.37 2.77
C ALA A 247 -21.09 -5.66 3.08
N GLN A 248 -21.86 -4.63 3.43
CA GLN A 248 -23.30 -4.82 3.61
C GLN A 248 -23.86 -5.30 2.26
N GLY A 249 -24.09 -6.58 2.16
CA GLY A 249 -24.83 -7.18 1.05
C GLY A 249 -26.22 -6.56 1.06
N GLY A 250 -26.65 -6.01 -0.06
CA GLY A 250 -28.03 -5.64 -0.23
C GLY A 250 -28.89 -6.84 0.19
N VAL A 251 -29.87 -6.58 1.04
CA VAL A 251 -30.94 -7.52 1.35
C VAL A 251 -31.51 -7.98 0.01
N VAL A 252 -31.27 -9.22 -0.37
CA VAL A 252 -32.05 -9.87 -1.42
C VAL A 252 -33.42 -10.00 -0.80
N ALA A 253 -34.32 -9.07 -1.16
CA ALA A 253 -35.74 -9.26 -0.87
C ALA A 253 -36.14 -10.56 -1.53
N SER A 254 -36.53 -11.50 -0.69
CA SER A 254 -37.20 -12.76 -1.06
C SER A 254 -38.53 -12.51 -1.73
#